data_47bb473f50901a03748fc04ca373f92c
#
_entry.id   47bb473f50901a03748fc04ca373f92c
#
_cell.length_a   1.000
_cell.length_b   1.000
_cell.length_c   1.000
_cell.angle_alpha   90.00
_cell.angle_beta   90.00
_cell.angle_gamma   90.00
#
_symmetry.space_group_name_H-M   'P 1'
#
loop_
_entity.id
_entity.type
_entity.pdbx_description
1 polymer ?
#
loop_
_entity_poly.entity_id
_entity_poly.type
_entity_poly.pdbx_seq_one_letter_code
_entity_poly.pdbx_strand_id
1 'polypeptide(L)'
;DEKFICFHDFTLKRIFKNKSSIKNLNYSDIEKITKKKIPLLNDILKASKNKYFLFIEIKPIFSKKILKKLVSETSDYSKCVFISFKHKNIYDLLKINKKIKVGLSFHPPSSIKSIIKKSLNKNINCLVLDKSYLENKSIKKINKDKYFYTIKTKSEFKKYNKENNLIFENL
;
A
#
# COMPACT_ATOMS: atom_id res chain seq x y z
N ASP A 1 15.01 2.56 -15.35
CA ASP A 1 15.83 3.50 -14.57
C ASP A 1 15.68 3.34 -13.05
N GLU A 2 14.95 2.33 -12.60
CA GLU A 2 14.76 1.96 -11.18
C GLU A 2 14.26 3.11 -10.27
N LYS A 3 13.45 4.06 -10.79
CA LYS A 3 12.82 5.10 -9.99
C LYS A 3 11.49 4.63 -9.42
N PHE A 4 11.20 4.93 -8.17
CA PHE A 4 9.90 4.66 -7.57
C PHE A 4 8.94 5.79 -7.87
N ILE A 5 7.86 5.49 -8.56
CA ILE A 5 6.77 6.41 -8.88
C ILE A 5 5.53 6.09 -8.04
N CYS A 6 4.74 7.11 -7.71
CA CYS A 6 3.47 6.95 -7.00
C CYS A 6 2.32 6.97 -8.00
N PHE A 7 1.88 5.79 -8.42
CA PHE A 7 0.77 5.63 -9.35
C PHE A 7 0.00 4.35 -9.09
N HIS A 8 -1.32 4.41 -9.23
CA HIS A 8 -2.18 3.27 -8.89
C HIS A 8 -2.14 2.13 -9.92
N ASP A 9 -2.18 2.46 -11.21
CA ASP A 9 -2.41 1.47 -12.28
C ASP A 9 -1.09 0.93 -12.85
N PHE A 10 -1.12 -0.25 -13.47
CA PHE A 10 0.03 -0.80 -14.20
C PHE A 10 0.22 -0.18 -15.60
N THR A 11 -0.79 0.55 -16.09
CA THR A 11 -0.75 1.25 -17.38
C THR A 11 -1.25 2.68 -17.23
N LEU A 12 -0.87 3.55 -18.15
CA LEU A 12 -1.32 4.95 -18.18
C LEU A 12 -2.73 5.11 -18.78
N LYS A 13 -3.40 4.02 -19.18
CA LYS A 13 -4.64 4.05 -19.98
C LYS A 13 -5.79 4.79 -19.30
N ARG A 14 -6.08 4.49 -18.04
CA ARG A 14 -7.26 5.01 -17.34
C ARG A 14 -7.22 6.52 -17.17
N ILE A 15 -6.08 7.05 -16.76
CA ILE A 15 -5.93 8.49 -16.43
C ILE A 15 -5.45 9.29 -17.63
N PHE A 16 -4.46 8.78 -18.38
CA PHE A 16 -3.78 9.54 -19.44
C PHE A 16 -4.14 9.10 -20.86
N LYS A 17 -5.09 8.15 -21.02
CA LYS A 17 -5.53 7.61 -22.31
C LYS A 17 -4.39 6.98 -23.16
N ASN A 18 -3.26 6.68 -22.53
CA ASN A 18 -2.10 6.07 -23.15
C ASN A 18 -2.01 4.58 -22.75
N LYS A 19 -1.94 3.66 -23.69
CA LYS A 19 -1.95 2.21 -23.45
C LYS A 19 -0.63 1.66 -22.91
N SER A 20 0.42 2.47 -22.80
CA SER A 20 1.75 2.03 -22.37
C SER A 20 1.73 1.46 -20.94
N SER A 21 2.46 0.36 -20.77
CA SER A 21 2.71 -0.22 -19.45
C SER A 21 3.88 0.50 -18.77
N ILE A 22 3.68 0.88 -17.51
CA ILE A 22 4.69 1.59 -16.71
C ILE A 22 6.02 0.83 -16.64
N LYS A 23 5.97 -0.49 -16.55
CA LYS A 23 7.19 -1.32 -16.48
C LYS A 23 8.10 -1.23 -17.71
N ASN A 24 7.56 -0.76 -18.85
CA ASN A 24 8.27 -0.66 -20.12
C ASN A 24 8.73 0.78 -20.44
N LEU A 25 8.53 1.71 -19.52
CA LEU A 25 8.87 3.13 -19.70
C LEU A 25 9.96 3.55 -18.73
N ASN A 26 10.81 4.45 -19.16
CA ASN A 26 11.66 5.24 -18.29
C ASN A 26 10.86 6.39 -17.66
N TYR A 27 11.33 6.93 -16.56
CA TYR A 27 10.63 8.03 -15.89
C TYR A 27 10.49 9.27 -16.78
N SER A 28 11.51 9.58 -17.59
CA SER A 28 11.45 10.67 -18.59
C SER A 28 10.30 10.51 -19.59
N ASP A 29 10.01 9.28 -20.01
CA ASP A 29 8.88 9.00 -20.91
C ASP A 29 7.54 9.19 -20.18
N ILE A 30 7.47 8.72 -18.93
CA ILE A 30 6.31 8.93 -18.07
C ILE A 30 6.05 10.43 -17.89
N GLU A 31 7.07 11.23 -17.58
CA GLU A 31 6.93 12.70 -17.42
C GLU A 31 6.39 13.36 -18.68
N LYS A 32 6.92 13.00 -19.87
CA LYS A 32 6.43 13.53 -21.16
C LYS A 32 4.96 13.20 -21.38
N ILE A 33 4.58 11.91 -21.22
CA ILE A 33 3.20 11.45 -21.45
C ILE A 33 2.22 12.07 -20.45
N THR A 34 2.64 12.19 -19.18
CA THR A 34 1.75 12.62 -18.09
C THR A 34 1.85 14.10 -17.77
N LYS A 35 2.69 14.86 -18.49
CA LYS A 35 2.99 16.27 -18.20
C LYS A 35 3.40 16.48 -16.74
N LYS A 36 4.30 15.62 -16.23
CA LYS A 36 4.84 15.63 -14.86
C LYS A 36 3.79 15.47 -13.75
N LYS A 37 2.65 14.83 -14.04
CA LYS A 37 1.57 14.63 -13.05
C LYS A 37 1.75 13.40 -12.15
N ILE A 38 2.74 12.54 -12.42
CA ILE A 38 3.03 11.37 -11.58
C ILE A 38 4.29 11.68 -10.76
N PRO A 39 4.17 11.82 -9.43
CA PRO A 39 5.32 12.14 -8.58
C PRO A 39 6.21 10.91 -8.34
N LEU A 40 7.46 11.16 -8.04
CA LEU A 40 8.36 10.16 -7.45
C LEU A 40 8.00 9.92 -5.98
N LEU A 41 8.32 8.74 -5.46
CA LEU A 41 8.18 8.43 -4.04
C LEU A 41 8.92 9.46 -3.18
N ASN A 42 10.14 9.83 -3.57
CA ASN A 42 10.93 10.81 -2.83
C ASN A 42 10.27 12.19 -2.71
N ASP A 43 9.51 12.61 -3.72
CA ASP A 43 8.76 13.89 -3.67
C ASP A 43 7.66 13.82 -2.61
N ILE A 44 6.95 12.70 -2.54
CA ILE A 44 5.92 12.47 -1.52
C ILE A 44 6.53 12.38 -0.12
N LEU A 45 7.65 11.68 0.02
CA LEU A 45 8.37 11.58 1.29
C LEU A 45 8.78 12.96 1.81
N LYS A 46 9.42 13.78 0.97
CA LYS A 46 9.81 15.16 1.30
C LYS A 46 8.60 16.03 1.66
N ALA A 47 7.53 15.95 0.87
CA ALA A 47 6.30 16.71 1.11
C ALA A 47 5.63 16.33 2.45
N SER A 48 5.72 15.07 2.86
CA SER A 48 5.17 14.61 4.14
C SER A 48 5.88 15.18 5.35
N LYS A 49 7.14 15.61 5.18
CA LYS A 49 8.02 16.12 6.26
C LYS A 49 8.05 15.19 7.49
N ASN A 50 7.84 13.89 7.29
CA ASN A 50 7.69 12.90 8.36
C ASN A 50 6.58 13.22 9.40
N LYS A 51 5.59 14.03 9.01
CA LYS A 51 4.47 14.42 9.88
C LYS A 51 3.33 13.41 9.85
N TYR A 52 3.11 12.77 8.70
CA TYR A 52 1.99 11.87 8.46
C TYR A 52 2.44 10.43 8.26
N PHE A 53 1.59 9.47 8.65
CA PHE A 53 1.78 8.08 8.28
C PHE A 53 1.54 7.91 6.78
N LEU A 54 2.50 7.29 6.09
CA LEU A 54 2.42 6.98 4.68
C LEU A 54 2.28 5.47 4.49
N PHE A 55 1.16 5.02 3.95
CA PHE A 55 0.99 3.66 3.49
C PHE A 55 1.55 3.53 2.07
N ILE A 56 2.67 2.83 1.93
CA ILE A 56 3.36 2.62 0.65
C ILE A 56 2.96 1.23 0.14
N GLU A 57 2.02 1.20 -0.82
CA GLU A 57 1.61 -0.06 -1.44
C GLU A 57 2.61 -0.50 -2.52
N ILE A 58 3.19 -1.67 -2.34
CA ILE A 58 4.04 -2.31 -3.35
C ILE A 58 3.18 -3.21 -4.23
N LYS A 59 2.88 -2.75 -5.46
CA LYS A 59 1.98 -3.46 -6.39
C LYS A 59 2.65 -4.61 -7.16
N PRO A 60 3.82 -4.44 -7.82
CA PRO A 60 4.50 -5.54 -8.48
C PRO A 60 5.28 -6.40 -7.47
N ILE A 61 5.68 -7.60 -7.88
CA ILE A 61 6.70 -8.34 -7.11
C ILE A 61 8.06 -7.73 -7.45
N PHE A 62 8.71 -7.17 -6.44
CA PHE A 62 10.04 -6.60 -6.56
C PHE A 62 11.13 -7.64 -6.27
N SER A 63 12.26 -7.49 -6.96
CA SER A 63 13.49 -8.21 -6.62
C SER A 63 14.05 -7.75 -5.26
N LYS A 64 14.88 -8.58 -4.64
CA LYS A 64 15.54 -8.22 -3.38
C LYS A 64 16.40 -6.95 -3.50
N LYS A 65 17.04 -6.73 -4.67
CA LYS A 65 17.80 -5.50 -4.97
C LYS A 65 16.91 -4.26 -4.88
N ILE A 66 15.74 -4.29 -5.54
CA ILE A 66 14.77 -3.18 -5.55
C ILE A 66 14.18 -2.95 -4.16
N LEU A 67 13.86 -4.01 -3.42
CA LEU A 67 13.36 -3.88 -2.04
C LEU A 67 14.41 -3.26 -1.11
N LYS A 68 15.70 -3.61 -1.23
CA LYS A 68 16.78 -2.97 -0.48
C LYS A 68 16.87 -1.48 -0.79
N LYS A 69 16.78 -1.10 -2.08
CA LYS A 69 16.76 0.30 -2.51
C LYS A 69 15.57 1.05 -1.90
N LEU A 70 14.36 0.46 -1.93
CA LEU A 70 13.17 1.05 -1.33
C LEU A 70 13.36 1.30 0.18
N VAL A 71 13.92 0.33 0.91
CA VAL A 71 14.21 0.48 2.34
C VAL A 71 15.23 1.61 2.58
N SER A 72 16.27 1.70 1.74
CA SER A 72 17.27 2.77 1.83
C SER A 72 16.67 4.15 1.57
N GLU A 73 15.85 4.31 0.52
CA GLU A 73 15.22 5.60 0.20
C GLU A 73 14.21 6.08 1.25
N THR A 74 13.69 5.16 2.07
CA THR A 74 12.71 5.48 3.12
C THR A 74 13.30 5.46 4.54
N SER A 75 14.60 5.25 4.71
CA SER A 75 15.26 5.07 6.02
C SER A 75 15.05 6.24 6.98
N ASP A 76 15.01 7.46 6.46
CA ASP A 76 14.88 8.68 7.24
C ASP A 76 13.41 9.03 7.59
N TYR A 77 12.47 8.20 7.13
CA TYR A 77 11.03 8.43 7.28
C TYR A 77 10.39 7.36 8.18
N SER A 78 10.39 7.62 9.48
CA SER A 78 9.93 6.66 10.52
C SER A 78 8.43 6.32 10.44
N LYS A 79 7.64 7.13 9.71
CA LYS A 79 6.18 6.96 9.58
C LYS A 79 5.75 6.23 8.30
N CYS A 80 6.66 5.56 7.61
CA CYS A 80 6.31 4.71 6.47
C CYS A 80 5.84 3.33 6.91
N VAL A 81 4.76 2.84 6.32
CA VAL A 81 4.23 1.49 6.48
C VAL A 81 4.13 0.85 5.09
N PHE A 82 4.87 -0.22 4.85
CA PHE A 82 4.80 -0.93 3.56
C PHE A 82 3.67 -1.94 3.55
N ILE A 83 2.81 -1.87 2.56
CA ILE A 83 1.71 -2.79 2.37
C ILE A 83 1.75 -3.44 1.00
N SER A 84 1.21 -4.64 0.86
CA SER A 84 1.12 -5.31 -0.44
C SER A 84 0.09 -6.43 -0.43
N PHE A 85 -0.62 -6.58 -1.54
CA PHE A 85 -1.39 -7.79 -1.87
C PHE A 85 -0.47 -8.96 -2.27
N LYS A 86 0.73 -8.65 -2.73
CA LYS A 86 1.79 -9.63 -3.03
C LYS A 86 2.61 -9.86 -1.76
N HIS A 87 2.10 -10.70 -0.85
CA HIS A 87 2.69 -10.91 0.48
C HIS A 87 4.17 -11.29 0.46
N LYS A 88 4.66 -11.86 -0.66
CA LYS A 88 6.10 -12.11 -0.86
C LYS A 88 6.94 -10.85 -0.65
N ASN A 89 6.50 -9.69 -1.16
CA ASN A 89 7.21 -8.43 -0.95
C ASN A 89 7.39 -8.12 0.55
N ILE A 90 6.32 -8.31 1.32
CA ILE A 90 6.31 -8.03 2.78
C ILE A 90 7.27 -8.97 3.52
N TYR A 91 7.21 -10.27 3.21
CA TYR A 91 8.13 -11.22 3.85
C TYR A 91 9.60 -11.00 3.45
N ASP A 92 9.86 -10.61 2.20
CA ASP A 92 11.21 -10.30 1.76
C ASP A 92 11.73 -8.98 2.36
N LEU A 93 10.87 -7.96 2.56
CA LEU A 93 11.21 -6.76 3.31
C LEU A 93 11.61 -7.07 4.75
N LEU A 94 10.86 -7.92 5.45
CA LEU A 94 11.17 -8.33 6.82
C LEU A 94 12.50 -9.11 6.93
N LYS A 95 12.92 -9.82 5.86
CA LYS A 95 14.25 -10.44 5.80
C LYS A 95 15.38 -9.42 5.63
N ILE A 96 15.09 -8.26 5.00
CA ILE A 96 16.04 -7.17 4.82
C ILE A 96 16.19 -6.38 6.12
N ASN A 97 15.06 -6.01 6.74
CA ASN A 97 15.05 -5.26 7.99
C ASN A 97 13.78 -5.58 8.79
N LYS A 98 13.96 -6.25 9.95
CA LYS A 98 12.85 -6.64 10.84
C LYS A 98 12.18 -5.47 11.57
N LYS A 99 12.81 -4.29 11.58
CA LYS A 99 12.31 -3.11 12.32
C LYS A 99 11.32 -2.27 11.48
N ILE A 100 11.23 -2.49 10.17
CA ILE A 100 10.31 -1.74 9.33
C ILE A 100 8.85 -2.10 9.62
N LYS A 101 7.96 -1.10 9.52
CA LYS A 101 6.51 -1.32 9.68
C LYS A 101 5.92 -1.89 8.40
N VAL A 102 5.21 -2.99 8.51
CA VAL A 102 4.61 -3.67 7.36
C VAL A 102 3.19 -4.14 7.64
N GLY A 103 2.38 -4.18 6.58
CA GLY A 103 1.03 -4.72 6.61
C GLY A 103 0.75 -5.68 5.46
N LEU A 104 -0.19 -6.59 5.66
CA LEU A 104 -0.68 -7.49 4.63
C LEU A 104 -2.02 -6.98 4.08
N SER A 105 -2.10 -6.81 2.76
CA SER A 105 -3.35 -6.45 2.08
C SER A 105 -4.06 -7.71 1.56
N PHE A 106 -5.39 -7.76 1.70
CA PHE A 106 -6.20 -8.91 1.33
C PHE A 106 -7.35 -8.49 0.41
N HIS A 107 -7.51 -9.20 -0.71
CA HIS A 107 -8.65 -9.04 -1.62
C HIS A 107 -9.95 -9.62 -1.03
N PRO A 108 -11.14 -9.18 -1.50
CA PRO A 108 -12.43 -9.69 -1.04
C PRO A 108 -12.57 -11.23 -0.99
N PRO A 109 -12.06 -12.02 -1.96
CA PRO A 109 -12.19 -13.48 -1.93
C PRO A 109 -11.20 -14.18 -0.99
N SER A 110 -10.39 -13.44 -0.21
CA SER A 110 -9.46 -14.08 0.72
C SER A 110 -10.21 -14.79 1.85
N SER A 111 -9.87 -16.06 2.11
CA SER A 111 -10.54 -16.81 3.18
C SER A 111 -10.19 -16.26 4.57
N ILE A 112 -11.18 -16.23 5.45
CA ILE A 112 -11.02 -15.79 6.85
C ILE A 112 -9.91 -16.59 7.55
N LYS A 113 -9.87 -17.92 7.32
CA LYS A 113 -8.81 -18.80 7.87
C LYS A 113 -7.41 -18.34 7.45
N SER A 114 -7.22 -17.95 6.17
CA SER A 114 -5.94 -17.45 5.67
C SER A 114 -5.56 -16.11 6.32
N ILE A 115 -6.51 -15.19 6.46
CA ILE A 115 -6.29 -13.90 7.11
C ILE A 115 -5.84 -14.12 8.57
N ILE A 116 -6.59 -14.91 9.33
CA ILE A 116 -6.27 -15.24 10.73
C ILE A 116 -4.87 -15.88 10.82
N LYS A 117 -4.60 -16.92 10.03
CA LYS A 117 -3.30 -17.60 10.03
C LYS A 117 -2.13 -16.65 9.81
N LYS A 118 -2.26 -15.76 8.83
CA LYS A 118 -1.20 -14.79 8.50
C LYS A 118 -1.08 -13.66 9.53
N SER A 119 -2.17 -13.29 10.19
CA SER A 119 -2.17 -12.29 11.26
C SER A 119 -1.40 -12.72 12.51
N LEU A 120 -1.19 -14.03 12.72
CA LEU A 120 -0.41 -14.56 13.86
C LEU A 120 1.09 -14.20 13.77
N ASN A 121 1.60 -13.81 12.61
CA ASN A 121 2.99 -13.39 12.49
C ASN A 121 3.22 -12.07 13.24
N LYS A 122 4.04 -12.13 14.30
CA LYS A 122 4.32 -10.99 15.19
C LYS A 122 4.98 -9.80 14.48
N ASN A 123 5.70 -10.05 13.39
CA ASN A 123 6.37 -8.99 12.61
C ASN A 123 5.42 -8.24 11.66
N ILE A 124 4.17 -8.68 11.50
CA ILE A 124 3.14 -7.95 10.74
C ILE A 124 2.48 -6.96 11.69
N ASN A 125 2.51 -5.68 11.35
CA ASN A 125 1.97 -4.61 12.20
C ASN A 125 0.46 -4.41 11.97
N CYS A 126 0.01 -4.48 10.71
CA CYS A 126 -1.41 -4.23 10.40
C CYS A 126 -1.94 -5.11 9.26
N LEU A 127 -3.24 -5.11 9.11
CA LEU A 127 -3.97 -5.75 8.01
C LEU A 127 -4.74 -4.67 7.23
N VAL A 128 -4.66 -4.74 5.91
CA VAL A 128 -5.45 -3.89 5.00
C VAL A 128 -6.47 -4.78 4.30
N LEU A 129 -7.73 -4.57 4.61
CA LEU A 129 -8.83 -5.49 4.31
C LEU A 129 -9.89 -4.80 3.46
N ASP A 130 -10.54 -5.54 2.58
CA ASP A 130 -11.73 -5.03 1.90
C ASP A 130 -12.84 -4.70 2.90
N LYS A 131 -13.64 -3.68 2.60
CA LYS A 131 -14.77 -3.25 3.46
C LYS A 131 -15.81 -4.34 3.73
N SER A 132 -15.90 -5.38 2.89
CA SER A 132 -16.78 -6.52 3.12
C SER A 132 -16.48 -7.29 4.41
N TYR A 133 -15.28 -7.12 4.96
CA TYR A 133 -14.89 -7.75 6.23
C TYR A 133 -15.25 -6.93 7.49
N LEU A 134 -15.75 -5.69 7.35
CA LEU A 134 -16.04 -4.78 8.48
C LEU A 134 -16.91 -5.42 9.56
N GLU A 135 -17.96 -6.14 9.16
CA GLU A 135 -18.90 -6.76 10.10
C GLU A 135 -18.53 -8.19 10.52
N ASN A 136 -17.39 -8.71 10.02
CA ASN A 136 -17.01 -10.09 10.30
C ASN A 136 -16.48 -10.25 11.73
N LYS A 137 -17.20 -11.00 12.57
CA LYS A 137 -16.88 -11.22 13.98
C LYS A 137 -15.48 -11.83 14.20
N SER A 138 -15.03 -12.74 13.34
CA SER A 138 -13.71 -13.37 13.45
C SER A 138 -12.59 -12.38 13.11
N ILE A 139 -12.80 -11.52 12.12
CA ILE A 139 -11.84 -10.46 11.77
C ILE A 139 -11.77 -9.42 12.91
N LYS A 140 -12.91 -9.03 13.48
CA LYS A 140 -12.93 -8.08 14.62
C LYS A 140 -12.08 -8.56 15.79
N LYS A 141 -12.03 -9.86 16.07
CA LYS A 141 -11.26 -10.47 17.16
C LYS A 141 -9.73 -10.52 16.93
N ILE A 142 -9.24 -10.25 15.72
CA ILE A 142 -7.79 -10.22 15.46
C ILE A 142 -7.16 -9.04 16.22
N ASN A 143 -6.20 -9.32 17.07
CA ASN A 143 -5.46 -8.30 17.83
C ASN A 143 -4.34 -7.68 16.97
N LYS A 144 -4.72 -6.90 15.94
CA LYS A 144 -3.84 -6.09 15.09
C LYS A 144 -4.62 -4.89 14.56
N ASP A 145 -3.93 -3.82 14.25
CA ASP A 145 -4.53 -2.70 13.53
C ASP A 145 -5.10 -3.17 12.20
N LYS A 146 -6.32 -2.77 11.93
CA LYS A 146 -7.04 -3.08 10.70
C LYS A 146 -7.43 -1.79 9.99
N TYR A 147 -7.17 -1.74 8.69
CA TYR A 147 -7.54 -0.64 7.79
C TYR A 147 -8.45 -1.21 6.71
N PHE A 148 -9.64 -0.62 6.56
CA PHE A 148 -10.65 -1.13 5.63
C PHE A 148 -10.76 -0.23 4.40
N TYR A 149 -10.62 -0.80 3.20
CA TYR A 149 -10.70 -0.12 1.90
C TYR A 149 -11.84 -0.68 1.05
N THR A 150 -12.37 -0.01 0.08
CA THR A 150 -12.32 1.42 -0.14
C THR A 150 -13.70 1.96 0.19
N ILE A 151 -13.76 2.91 1.10
CA ILE A 151 -14.99 3.63 1.40
C ILE A 151 -15.18 4.71 0.32
N LYS A 152 -16.35 4.72 -0.32
CA LYS A 152 -16.63 5.59 -1.47
C LYS A 152 -17.75 6.57 -1.24
N THR A 153 -18.49 6.44 -0.15
CA THR A 153 -19.64 7.32 0.14
C THR A 153 -19.55 7.91 1.54
N LYS A 154 -20.08 9.13 1.69
CA LYS A 154 -20.20 9.78 3.00
C LYS A 154 -21.06 8.97 3.98
N SER A 155 -22.05 8.25 3.47
CA SER A 155 -22.91 7.37 4.28
C SER A 155 -22.12 6.21 4.88
N GLU A 156 -21.35 5.47 4.07
CA GLU A 156 -20.47 4.41 4.56
C GLU A 156 -19.45 4.96 5.56
N PHE A 157 -18.83 6.11 5.27
CA PHE A 157 -17.87 6.74 6.17
C PHE A 157 -18.52 7.05 7.53
N LYS A 158 -19.66 7.72 7.56
CA LYS A 158 -20.39 8.04 8.79
C LYS A 158 -20.77 6.80 9.59
N LYS A 159 -21.15 5.71 8.91
CA LYS A 159 -21.52 4.44 9.56
C LYS A 159 -20.35 3.78 10.29
N TYR A 160 -19.13 3.82 9.74
CA TYR A 160 -18.03 2.99 10.20
C TYR A 160 -16.85 3.74 10.84
N ASN A 161 -16.77 5.08 10.73
CA ASN A 161 -15.60 5.86 11.12
C ASN A 161 -15.31 5.90 12.63
N LYS A 162 -16.29 5.65 13.48
CA LYS A 162 -16.14 5.72 14.95
C LYS A 162 -15.29 4.55 15.51
N GLU A 163 -15.37 3.38 14.88
CA GLU A 163 -14.80 2.14 15.41
C GLU A 163 -13.70 1.54 14.52
N ASN A 164 -13.45 2.13 13.35
CA ASN A 164 -12.58 1.53 12.35
C ASN A 164 -11.64 2.54 11.71
N ASN A 165 -10.43 2.07 11.35
CA ASN A 165 -9.56 2.82 10.46
C ASN A 165 -10.01 2.59 9.02
N LEU A 166 -10.41 3.65 8.35
CA LEU A 166 -10.98 3.60 7.01
C LEU A 166 -10.05 4.22 5.97
N ILE A 167 -9.89 3.54 4.83
CA ILE A 167 -9.26 4.08 3.64
C ILE A 167 -10.38 4.47 2.69
N PHE A 168 -10.46 5.74 2.36
CA PHE A 168 -11.54 6.32 1.56
C PHE A 168 -11.02 7.02 0.30
N GLU A 169 -11.89 7.18 -0.67
CA GLU A 169 -11.63 7.84 -1.95
C GLU A 169 -12.80 8.75 -2.30
N ASN A 170 -12.52 10.03 -2.58
CA ASN A 170 -13.51 11.02 -3.06
C ASN A 170 -14.75 11.20 -2.14
N LEU A 171 -14.55 11.39 -0.84
CA LEU A 171 -15.64 11.66 0.12
C LEU A 171 -16.10 13.12 0.15
#